data_cd225016f42bad9f4c67aefa78878c39
#
_entry.id   cd225016f42bad9f4c67aefa78878c39
#
_cell.length_a   1.000
_cell.length_b   1.000
_cell.length_c   1.000
_cell.angle_alpha   90.00
_cell.angle_beta   90.00
_cell.angle_gamma   90.00
#
_symmetry.space_group_name_H-M   'P 1'
#
loop_
_entity.id
_entity.type
_entity.pdbx_description
1 polymer ?
#
loop_
_entity_poly.entity_id
_entity_poly.type
_entity_poly.pdbx_seq_one_letter_code
_entity_poly.pdbx_strand_id
1 'polypeptide(L)'
;MQANELVNKQHIEVEAENRNKAKVVLEPLERGFGHTLGNALRRVLLSSITGAAIVEVEIEGVLHEYSTIEGVQEDVVDILLNLKGVALRMHAREEAVLSLRKKGPCVVTAGDIKLDHDVEVVNPDHVIATITKNVELAMSLRLRSGRGYEPVVMRRQADMEETTIGRLMLDASFSPIRRVAYRVESARLAQRTDMDRLVLELETNGAVAPDDAVRQAAGILQSQLAPFVDLKETARDTRIQTGGAVDPVLLRPVDELELTVRSANCLKAENIYHIGDLVQRTEVELLRTPNLGKKSLTEIKDTLASHGLSLGMRLENWPPPGLQDASE
;
A
#
# COMPACT_ATOMS: atom_id res chain seq x y z
N MET A 1 -21.97 -10.14 23.96
CA MET A 1 -21.06 -9.66 25.02
C MET A 1 -19.79 -10.52 25.18
N GLN A 2 -19.83 -11.85 24.97
CA GLN A 2 -18.66 -12.72 25.21
C GLN A 2 -17.51 -12.59 24.20
N ALA A 3 -17.76 -12.24 22.93
CA ALA A 3 -16.70 -12.12 21.92
C ALA A 3 -15.76 -10.92 22.16
N ASN A 4 -16.29 -9.78 22.63
CA ASN A 4 -15.47 -8.59 22.94
C ASN A 4 -14.59 -8.75 24.19
N GLU A 5 -14.97 -9.62 25.14
CA GLU A 5 -14.12 -9.90 26.30
C GLU A 5 -12.91 -10.77 25.97
N LEU A 6 -13.01 -11.63 24.96
CA LEU A 6 -11.90 -12.48 24.50
C LEU A 6 -10.85 -11.70 23.73
N VAL A 7 -11.24 -10.73 22.91
CA VAL A 7 -10.30 -9.86 22.15
C VAL A 7 -9.43 -9.04 23.12
N ASN A 8 -9.98 -8.62 24.26
CA ASN A 8 -9.21 -7.87 25.27
C ASN A 8 -8.24 -8.72 26.11
N LYS A 9 -8.22 -10.04 25.94
CA LYS A 9 -7.34 -10.96 26.68
C LYS A 9 -6.30 -11.64 25.78
N GLN A 10 -6.25 -11.30 24.50
CA GLN A 10 -5.21 -11.83 23.61
C GLN A 10 -3.84 -11.29 24.02
N HIS A 11 -2.89 -12.19 24.16
CA HIS A 11 -1.51 -11.88 24.50
C HIS A 11 -0.59 -12.30 23.36
N ILE A 12 0.31 -11.40 22.97
CA ILE A 12 1.36 -11.69 21.99
C ILE A 12 2.67 -11.70 22.75
N GLU A 13 3.36 -12.82 22.69
CA GLU A 13 4.70 -12.98 23.23
C GLU A 13 5.68 -13.22 22.10
N VAL A 14 6.78 -12.47 22.10
CA VAL A 14 7.85 -12.60 21.11
C VAL A 14 9.11 -13.07 21.82
N GLU A 15 9.45 -14.34 21.64
CA GLU A 15 10.69 -14.94 22.13
C GLU A 15 11.75 -14.83 21.03
N ALA A 16 12.69 -13.91 21.14
CA ALA A 16 13.82 -13.82 20.23
C ALA A 16 14.87 -14.88 20.59
N GLU A 17 15.04 -15.89 19.75
CA GLU A 17 16.13 -16.87 19.91
C GLU A 17 17.48 -16.28 19.52
N ASN A 18 17.50 -15.48 18.42
CA ASN A 18 18.67 -14.79 17.90
C ASN A 18 18.21 -13.52 17.16
N ARG A 19 19.18 -12.69 16.67
CA ARG A 19 18.87 -11.50 15.87
C ARG A 19 17.98 -11.79 14.65
N ASN A 20 18.09 -13.01 14.09
CA ASN A 20 17.43 -13.40 12.84
C ASN A 20 16.32 -14.43 13.05
N LYS A 21 16.11 -14.92 14.28
CA LYS A 21 15.11 -15.94 14.59
C LYS A 21 14.27 -15.51 15.77
N ALA A 22 12.96 -15.62 15.61
CA ALA A 22 12.02 -15.42 16.69
C ALA A 22 10.88 -16.42 16.63
N LYS A 23 10.33 -16.68 17.80
CA LYS A 23 9.11 -17.44 18.01
C LYS A 23 8.05 -16.47 18.54
N VAL A 24 6.96 -16.33 17.81
CA VAL A 24 5.83 -15.48 18.16
C VAL A 24 4.67 -16.35 18.59
N VAL A 25 4.17 -16.13 19.79
CA VAL A 25 3.05 -16.86 20.38
C VAL A 25 1.87 -15.91 20.49
N LEU A 26 0.72 -16.31 19.96
CA LEU A 26 -0.54 -15.58 20.08
C LEU A 26 -1.59 -16.49 20.71
N GLU A 27 -2.07 -16.11 21.87
CA GLU A 27 -3.11 -16.84 22.64
C GLU A 27 -3.92 -15.90 23.54
N PRO A 28 -5.15 -16.25 23.92
CA PRO A 28 -5.97 -17.32 23.37
C PRO A 28 -6.67 -16.89 22.07
N LEU A 29 -6.90 -17.81 21.15
CA LEU A 29 -7.68 -17.61 19.94
C LEU A 29 -8.93 -18.49 19.98
N GLU A 30 -9.97 -18.09 19.29
CA GLU A 30 -11.13 -18.97 19.09
C GLU A 30 -10.73 -20.16 18.21
N ARG A 31 -11.39 -21.29 18.44
CA ARG A 31 -11.13 -22.54 17.74
C ARG A 31 -11.18 -22.38 16.22
N GLY A 32 -10.10 -22.79 15.54
CA GLY A 32 -9.93 -22.70 14.09
C GLY A 32 -9.23 -21.44 13.62
N PHE A 33 -9.25 -20.34 14.40
CA PHE A 33 -8.56 -19.10 14.02
C PHE A 33 -7.03 -19.23 14.03
N GLY A 34 -6.47 -20.13 14.84
CA GLY A 34 -5.04 -20.42 14.82
C GLY A 34 -4.54 -20.84 13.44
N HIS A 35 -5.24 -21.74 12.76
CA HIS A 35 -4.90 -22.16 11.40
C HIS A 35 -5.15 -21.08 10.36
N THR A 36 -6.26 -20.34 10.47
CA THR A 36 -6.62 -19.26 9.55
C THR A 36 -5.57 -18.15 9.58
N LEU A 37 -5.24 -17.64 10.77
CA LEU A 37 -4.24 -16.57 10.93
C LEU A 37 -2.83 -17.06 10.65
N GLY A 38 -2.46 -18.26 11.12
CA GLY A 38 -1.15 -18.84 10.90
C GLY A 38 -0.83 -19.01 9.40
N ASN A 39 -1.77 -19.55 8.62
CA ASN A 39 -1.60 -19.69 7.18
C ASN A 39 -1.56 -18.34 6.45
N ALA A 40 -2.46 -17.42 6.80
CA ALA A 40 -2.49 -16.08 6.21
C ALA A 40 -1.19 -15.31 6.47
N LEU A 41 -0.74 -15.26 7.72
CA LEU A 41 0.51 -14.60 8.10
C LEU A 41 1.73 -15.25 7.42
N ARG A 42 1.80 -16.59 7.40
CA ARG A 42 2.88 -17.31 6.72
C ARG A 42 2.97 -16.91 5.25
N ARG A 43 1.84 -16.86 4.54
CA ARG A 43 1.80 -16.50 3.12
C ARG A 43 2.26 -15.06 2.89
N VAL A 44 1.75 -14.12 3.68
CA VAL A 44 2.11 -12.71 3.56
C VAL A 44 3.58 -12.47 3.89
N LEU A 45 4.10 -13.11 4.94
CA LEU A 45 5.52 -13.04 5.32
C LEU A 45 6.44 -13.48 4.19
N LEU A 46 6.12 -14.60 3.50
CA LEU A 46 6.96 -15.13 2.43
C LEU A 46 6.85 -14.36 1.11
N SER A 47 5.70 -13.74 0.81
CA SER A 47 5.43 -13.15 -0.51
C SER A 47 5.38 -11.63 -0.55
N SER A 48 5.08 -10.96 0.56
CA SER A 48 4.65 -9.56 0.52
C SER A 48 5.57 -8.59 1.26
N ILE A 49 6.51 -9.09 2.05
CA ILE A 49 7.50 -8.24 2.72
C ILE A 49 8.49 -7.71 1.69
N THR A 50 8.73 -6.42 1.74
CA THR A 50 9.66 -5.73 0.85
C THR A 50 11.10 -5.98 1.30
N GLY A 51 11.99 -6.20 0.33
CA GLY A 51 13.43 -6.31 0.56
C GLY A 51 14.23 -5.80 -0.64
N ALA A 52 15.54 -5.91 -0.58
CA ALA A 52 16.47 -5.50 -1.62
C ALA A 52 17.26 -6.68 -2.15
N ALA A 53 17.53 -6.69 -3.45
CA ALA A 53 18.35 -7.72 -4.08
C ALA A 53 19.21 -7.13 -5.22
N ILE A 54 20.32 -7.80 -5.53
CA ILE A 54 21.14 -7.51 -6.69
C ILE A 54 20.40 -8.10 -7.91
N VAL A 55 20.12 -7.26 -8.89
CA VAL A 55 19.34 -7.63 -10.10
C VAL A 55 20.22 -7.74 -11.34
N GLU A 56 21.30 -6.98 -11.39
CA GLU A 56 22.26 -6.97 -12.51
C GLU A 56 23.68 -6.81 -11.98
N VAL A 57 24.61 -7.41 -12.69
CA VAL A 57 26.05 -7.32 -12.41
C VAL A 57 26.79 -7.10 -13.72
N GLU A 58 27.71 -6.15 -13.71
CA GLU A 58 28.70 -5.97 -14.77
C GLU A 58 30.07 -6.26 -14.18
N ILE A 59 30.81 -7.23 -14.76
CA ILE A 59 32.15 -7.60 -14.32
C ILE A 59 33.12 -7.18 -15.42
N GLU A 60 34.17 -6.46 -15.07
CA GLU A 60 35.17 -6.00 -16.03
C GLU A 60 35.86 -7.18 -16.73
N GLY A 61 35.81 -7.19 -18.06
CA GLY A 61 36.38 -8.27 -18.88
C GLY A 61 35.47 -9.50 -19.07
N VAL A 62 34.24 -9.49 -18.57
CA VAL A 62 33.27 -10.58 -18.69
C VAL A 62 32.12 -10.17 -19.61
N LEU A 63 31.82 -10.97 -20.63
CA LEU A 63 30.75 -10.70 -21.61
C LEU A 63 29.50 -11.57 -21.41
N HIS A 64 29.66 -12.74 -20.77
CA HIS A 64 28.56 -13.71 -20.55
C HIS A 64 28.84 -14.55 -19.30
N GLU A 65 27.78 -15.13 -18.75
CA GLU A 65 27.81 -15.91 -17.50
C GLU A 65 28.64 -17.19 -17.55
N TYR A 66 28.87 -17.77 -18.73
CA TYR A 66 29.62 -19.03 -18.90
C TYR A 66 31.13 -18.79 -19.11
N SER A 67 31.65 -17.69 -18.62
CA SER A 67 33.08 -17.38 -18.71
C SER A 67 33.78 -17.63 -17.37
N THR A 68 35.11 -17.72 -17.45
CA THR A 68 36.01 -17.80 -16.27
C THR A 68 36.88 -16.56 -16.23
N ILE A 69 37.24 -16.15 -15.03
CA ILE A 69 38.12 -14.98 -14.81
C ILE A 69 39.50 -15.50 -14.44
N GLU A 70 40.52 -15.15 -15.21
CA GLU A 70 41.86 -15.61 -14.92
C GLU A 70 42.31 -15.09 -13.56
N GLY A 71 42.76 -16.00 -12.67
CA GLY A 71 43.23 -15.67 -11.34
C GLY A 71 42.15 -15.57 -10.27
N VAL A 72 40.91 -15.88 -10.60
CA VAL A 72 39.80 -16.09 -9.66
C VAL A 72 39.48 -17.58 -9.60
N GLN A 73 39.18 -18.11 -8.45
CA GLN A 73 38.94 -19.53 -8.24
C GLN A 73 37.56 -19.95 -8.75
N GLU A 74 36.56 -19.16 -8.45
CA GLU A 74 35.17 -19.38 -8.83
C GLU A 74 34.95 -18.96 -10.27
N ASP A 75 34.05 -19.64 -10.97
CA ASP A 75 33.55 -19.20 -12.29
C ASP A 75 32.51 -18.07 -12.12
N VAL A 76 32.13 -17.43 -13.23
CA VAL A 76 31.20 -16.31 -13.20
C VAL A 76 29.82 -16.74 -12.66
N VAL A 77 29.35 -17.95 -12.98
CA VAL A 77 28.08 -18.48 -12.46
C VAL A 77 28.12 -18.62 -10.96
N ASP A 78 29.21 -19.14 -10.40
CA ASP A 78 29.37 -19.27 -8.95
C ASP A 78 29.42 -17.89 -8.26
N ILE A 79 30.12 -16.91 -8.86
CA ILE A 79 30.13 -15.53 -8.36
C ILE A 79 28.71 -14.96 -8.34
N LEU A 80 27.91 -15.16 -9.41
CA LEU A 80 26.54 -14.69 -9.46
C LEU A 80 25.64 -15.37 -8.41
N LEU A 81 25.84 -16.68 -8.16
CA LEU A 81 25.14 -17.41 -7.12
C LEU A 81 25.53 -16.92 -5.71
N ASN A 82 26.80 -16.64 -5.48
CA ASN A 82 27.27 -16.05 -4.24
C ASN A 82 26.69 -14.65 -4.00
N LEU A 83 26.61 -13.82 -5.04
CA LEU A 83 25.99 -12.49 -4.96
C LEU A 83 24.49 -12.53 -4.59
N LYS A 84 23.76 -13.60 -4.98
CA LYS A 84 22.38 -13.82 -4.52
C LYS A 84 22.27 -14.05 -3.02
N GLY A 85 23.35 -14.50 -2.38
CA GLY A 85 23.42 -14.73 -0.93
C GLY A 85 23.70 -13.47 -0.11
N VAL A 86 24.03 -12.35 -0.74
CA VAL A 86 24.29 -11.07 -0.06
C VAL A 86 22.97 -10.48 0.44
N ALA A 87 22.87 -10.29 1.76
CA ALA A 87 21.70 -9.68 2.41
C ALA A 87 21.89 -8.15 2.47
N LEU A 88 20.97 -7.43 1.84
CA LEU A 88 21.02 -5.98 1.68
C LEU A 88 19.80 -5.33 2.31
N ARG A 89 19.99 -4.12 2.85
CA ARG A 89 18.93 -3.24 3.30
C ARG A 89 19.04 -1.91 2.56
N MET A 90 17.93 -1.46 1.98
CA MET A 90 17.82 -0.15 1.32
C MET A 90 16.79 0.70 2.08
N HIS A 91 17.10 1.99 2.29
CA HIS A 91 16.28 2.84 3.15
C HIS A 91 15.38 3.83 2.38
N ALA A 92 15.90 4.55 1.40
CA ALA A 92 15.18 5.68 0.82
C ALA A 92 14.98 5.60 -0.70
N ARG A 93 15.65 4.67 -1.37
CA ARG A 93 15.63 4.55 -2.83
C ARG A 93 15.07 3.21 -3.27
N GLU A 94 14.52 3.19 -4.48
CA GLU A 94 14.05 1.95 -5.12
C GLU A 94 15.18 1.24 -5.88
N GLU A 95 16.18 2.00 -6.35
CA GLU A 95 17.33 1.48 -7.09
C GLU A 95 18.62 2.15 -6.62
N ALA A 96 19.71 1.38 -6.66
CA ALA A 96 21.07 1.85 -6.37
C ALA A 96 22.10 1.09 -7.22
N VAL A 97 23.23 1.73 -7.52
CA VAL A 97 24.36 1.09 -8.19
C VAL A 97 25.57 1.17 -7.26
N LEU A 98 26.08 0.00 -6.88
CA LEU A 98 27.25 -0.14 -6.03
C LEU A 98 28.44 -0.63 -6.85
N SER A 99 29.64 -0.37 -6.38
CA SER A 99 30.86 -0.87 -6.98
C SER A 99 31.66 -1.71 -6.00
N LEU A 100 32.29 -2.76 -6.52
CA LEU A 100 33.26 -3.56 -5.78
C LEU A 100 34.55 -3.59 -6.59
N ARG A 101 35.67 -3.26 -5.94
CA ARG A 101 37.02 -3.36 -6.53
C ARG A 101 37.98 -3.90 -5.51
N LYS A 102 38.63 -5.02 -5.82
CA LYS A 102 39.63 -5.63 -4.94
C LYS A 102 40.75 -6.29 -5.73
N LYS A 103 41.97 -6.10 -5.26
CA LYS A 103 43.17 -6.65 -5.88
C LYS A 103 43.70 -7.82 -5.02
N GLY A 104 43.93 -8.97 -5.65
CA GLY A 104 44.38 -10.18 -4.97
C GLY A 104 45.88 -10.31 -4.77
N PRO A 105 46.33 -11.44 -4.17
CA PRO A 105 45.52 -12.58 -3.75
C PRO A 105 44.76 -12.31 -2.43
N CYS A 106 43.47 -12.56 -2.40
CA CYS A 106 42.62 -12.39 -1.20
C CYS A 106 41.20 -12.97 -1.42
N VAL A 107 40.46 -13.13 -0.31
CA VAL A 107 39.04 -13.45 -0.36
C VAL A 107 38.25 -12.16 -0.48
N VAL A 108 37.33 -12.12 -1.43
CA VAL A 108 36.40 -11.02 -1.65
C VAL A 108 35.11 -11.33 -0.91
N THR A 109 34.72 -10.45 -0.03
CA THR A 109 33.52 -10.60 0.79
C THR A 109 32.49 -9.50 0.50
N ALA A 110 31.27 -9.66 0.96
CA ALA A 110 30.21 -8.65 0.82
C ALA A 110 30.57 -7.32 1.52
N GLY A 111 31.44 -7.36 2.54
CA GLY A 111 31.95 -6.15 3.20
C GLY A 111 32.91 -5.31 2.35
N ASP A 112 33.43 -5.84 1.23
CA ASP A 112 34.30 -5.12 0.30
C ASP A 112 33.50 -4.27 -0.71
N ILE A 113 32.17 -4.39 -0.73
CA ILE A 113 31.30 -3.58 -1.57
C ILE A 113 31.35 -2.13 -1.07
N LYS A 114 31.60 -1.18 -1.97
CA LYS A 114 31.52 0.24 -1.64
C LYS A 114 30.05 0.63 -1.52
N LEU A 115 29.65 0.92 -0.29
CA LEU A 115 28.26 1.25 0.05
C LEU A 115 27.98 2.74 -0.21
N ASP A 116 26.76 3.03 -0.63
CA ASP A 116 26.17 4.37 -0.61
C ASP A 116 25.48 4.59 0.74
N HIS A 117 25.14 5.81 1.11
CA HIS A 117 24.54 6.18 2.40
C HIS A 117 23.21 5.47 2.68
N ASP A 118 22.48 5.12 1.62
CA ASP A 118 21.14 4.53 1.70
C ASP A 118 21.14 2.98 1.66
N VAL A 119 22.30 2.34 1.58
CA VAL A 119 22.45 0.88 1.46
C VAL A 119 23.34 0.33 2.55
N GLU A 120 22.88 -0.74 3.19
CA GLU A 120 23.61 -1.48 4.23
C GLU A 120 23.75 -2.95 3.86
N VAL A 121 24.95 -3.52 4.04
CA VAL A 121 25.18 -4.97 3.94
C VAL A 121 25.03 -5.59 5.32
N VAL A 122 24.11 -6.55 5.43
CA VAL A 122 23.75 -7.20 6.69
C VAL A 122 24.71 -8.34 7.05
N ASN A 123 25.24 -9.03 6.02
CA ASN A 123 26.18 -10.17 6.16
C ASN A 123 27.55 -9.88 5.52
N PRO A 124 28.37 -8.98 6.07
CA PRO A 124 29.62 -8.53 5.46
C PRO A 124 30.65 -9.66 5.27
N ASP A 125 30.58 -10.72 6.07
CA ASP A 125 31.51 -11.86 6.00
C ASP A 125 31.16 -12.87 4.88
N HIS A 126 30.06 -12.64 4.14
CA HIS A 126 29.64 -13.53 3.06
C HIS A 126 30.65 -13.49 1.91
N VAL A 127 31.21 -14.65 1.56
CA VAL A 127 32.21 -14.77 0.50
C VAL A 127 31.56 -14.66 -0.87
N ILE A 128 32.11 -13.81 -1.72
CA ILE A 128 31.66 -13.62 -3.11
C ILE A 128 32.61 -14.36 -4.07
N ALA A 129 33.92 -14.16 -3.93
CA ALA A 129 34.92 -14.77 -4.79
C ALA A 129 36.29 -14.87 -4.08
N THR A 130 37.18 -15.74 -4.57
CA THR A 130 38.55 -15.90 -4.08
C THR A 130 39.52 -15.57 -5.21
N ILE A 131 40.31 -14.53 -5.03
CA ILE A 131 41.36 -14.12 -5.98
C ILE A 131 42.65 -14.85 -5.58
N THR A 132 43.19 -15.66 -6.49
CA THR A 132 44.41 -16.49 -6.25
C THR A 132 45.67 -15.88 -6.82
N LYS A 133 45.54 -15.00 -7.84
CA LYS A 133 46.69 -14.31 -8.49
C LYS A 133 46.61 -12.81 -8.21
N ASN A 134 47.64 -12.08 -8.58
CA ASN A 134 47.69 -10.62 -8.47
C ASN A 134 46.89 -9.97 -9.61
N VAL A 135 45.59 -10.20 -9.61
CA VAL A 135 44.62 -9.60 -10.55
C VAL A 135 43.65 -8.72 -9.78
N GLU A 136 43.08 -7.74 -10.44
CA GLU A 136 42.03 -6.88 -9.91
C GLU A 136 40.64 -7.41 -10.36
N LEU A 137 39.78 -7.64 -9.41
CA LEU A 137 38.37 -7.94 -9.67
C LEU A 137 37.59 -6.64 -9.48
N ALA A 138 36.98 -6.15 -10.57
CA ALA A 138 36.14 -4.96 -10.56
C ALA A 138 34.76 -5.31 -11.09
N MET A 139 33.71 -4.95 -10.31
CA MET A 139 32.33 -5.18 -10.72
C MET A 139 31.42 -4.02 -10.29
N SER A 140 30.39 -3.81 -11.08
CA SER A 140 29.26 -2.90 -10.79
C SER A 140 28.03 -3.72 -10.49
N LEU A 141 27.34 -3.42 -9.40
CA LEU A 141 26.20 -4.15 -8.88
C LEU A 141 24.99 -3.24 -8.90
N ARG A 142 23.95 -3.56 -9.69
CA ARG A 142 22.67 -2.84 -9.65
C ARG A 142 21.74 -3.53 -8.69
N LEU A 143 21.26 -2.77 -7.72
CA LEU A 143 20.33 -3.19 -6.69
C LEU A 143 18.95 -2.63 -6.97
N ARG A 144 17.92 -3.38 -6.59
CA ARG A 144 16.54 -2.94 -6.64
C ARG A 144 15.77 -3.38 -5.40
N SER A 145 14.83 -2.57 -5.00
CA SER A 145 13.83 -2.92 -3.98
C SER A 145 12.63 -3.60 -4.63
N GLY A 146 12.09 -4.63 -3.99
CA GLY A 146 10.97 -5.38 -4.54
C GLY A 146 10.34 -6.32 -3.51
N ARG A 147 9.46 -7.21 -3.98
CA ARG A 147 8.75 -8.19 -3.16
C ARG A 147 8.82 -9.57 -3.78
N GLY A 148 8.96 -10.60 -2.92
CA GLY A 148 8.93 -11.99 -3.35
C GLY A 148 10.09 -12.38 -4.24
N TYR A 149 9.82 -13.14 -5.32
CA TYR A 149 10.81 -13.65 -6.27
C TYR A 149 10.46 -13.22 -7.69
N GLU A 150 11.43 -12.62 -8.37
CA GLU A 150 11.29 -12.12 -9.74
C GLU A 150 12.34 -12.77 -10.65
N PRO A 151 11.95 -13.70 -11.53
CA PRO A 151 12.87 -14.32 -12.48
C PRO A 151 13.26 -13.34 -13.60
N VAL A 152 14.47 -13.50 -14.12
CA VAL A 152 15.03 -12.68 -15.22
C VAL A 152 14.09 -12.65 -16.44
N VAL A 153 13.45 -13.79 -16.76
CA VAL A 153 12.58 -13.90 -17.93
C VAL A 153 11.39 -12.91 -17.86
N MET A 154 10.80 -12.73 -16.69
CA MET A 154 9.70 -11.78 -16.51
C MET A 154 10.19 -10.33 -16.64
N ARG A 155 11.38 -10.01 -16.15
CA ARG A 155 11.97 -8.67 -16.25
C ARG A 155 12.31 -8.30 -17.68
N ARG A 156 12.92 -9.22 -18.43
CA ARG A 156 13.22 -9.01 -19.86
C ARG A 156 11.98 -8.70 -20.70
N GLN A 157 10.84 -9.28 -20.33
CA GLN A 157 9.58 -9.02 -21.04
C GLN A 157 8.97 -7.65 -20.68
N ALA A 158 9.18 -7.18 -19.45
CA ALA A 158 8.64 -5.91 -18.99
C ALA A 158 9.44 -4.70 -19.48
N ASP A 159 10.78 -4.79 -19.47
CA ASP A 159 11.64 -3.64 -19.71
C ASP A 159 11.88 -3.35 -21.19
N MET A 160 11.54 -4.27 -22.14
CA MET A 160 11.80 -4.13 -23.58
C MET A 160 13.20 -3.58 -23.94
N GLU A 161 14.11 -3.50 -22.94
CA GLU A 161 15.45 -2.99 -23.15
C GLU A 161 16.32 -3.99 -23.91
N GLU A 162 17.02 -3.48 -24.92
CA GLU A 162 18.04 -4.24 -25.63
C GLU A 162 19.08 -4.74 -24.63
N THR A 163 19.32 -6.03 -24.63
CA THR A 163 20.31 -6.68 -23.76
C THR A 163 21.68 -6.12 -24.09
N THR A 164 22.16 -5.18 -23.28
CA THR A 164 23.50 -4.62 -23.43
C THR A 164 24.52 -5.72 -23.17
N ILE A 165 25.46 -5.92 -24.10
CA ILE A 165 26.53 -6.91 -23.98
C ILE A 165 27.34 -6.64 -22.71
N GLY A 166 27.60 -7.66 -21.89
CA GLY A 166 28.36 -7.54 -20.62
C GLY A 166 27.51 -7.30 -19.37
N ARG A 167 26.20 -7.07 -19.51
CA ARG A 167 25.27 -7.05 -18.37
C ARG A 167 24.79 -8.45 -18.06
N LEU A 168 25.10 -8.93 -16.87
CA LEU A 168 24.70 -10.23 -16.36
C LEU A 168 23.48 -10.05 -15.46
N MET A 169 22.35 -10.58 -15.88
CA MET A 169 21.09 -10.47 -15.13
C MET A 169 20.93 -11.62 -14.15
N LEU A 170 20.52 -11.31 -12.91
CA LEU A 170 20.24 -12.31 -11.88
C LEU A 170 18.73 -12.36 -11.59
N ASP A 171 18.25 -13.58 -11.27
CA ASP A 171 16.94 -13.71 -10.63
C ASP A 171 16.97 -13.04 -9.27
N ALA A 172 16.02 -12.17 -9.00
CA ALA A 172 15.96 -11.43 -7.75
C ALA A 172 15.09 -12.14 -6.72
N SER A 173 15.67 -12.46 -5.56
CA SER A 173 14.93 -12.90 -4.38
C SER A 173 14.89 -11.74 -3.40
N PHE A 174 13.81 -10.96 -3.42
CA PHE A 174 13.65 -9.78 -2.58
C PHE A 174 13.24 -10.12 -1.15
N SER A 175 12.60 -11.29 -0.93
CA SER A 175 12.08 -11.65 0.39
C SER A 175 13.19 -11.67 1.45
N PRO A 176 13.09 -10.86 2.53
CA PRO A 176 14.03 -10.93 3.64
C PRO A 176 13.76 -12.15 4.56
N ILE A 177 12.68 -12.88 4.29
CA ILE A 177 12.26 -14.02 5.10
C ILE A 177 12.81 -15.31 4.49
N ARG A 178 13.57 -16.07 5.27
CA ARG A 178 14.13 -17.36 4.86
C ARG A 178 13.19 -18.52 5.14
N ARG A 179 12.58 -18.50 6.32
CA ARG A 179 11.72 -19.61 6.76
C ARG A 179 10.59 -19.10 7.64
N VAL A 180 9.39 -19.62 7.41
CA VAL A 180 8.24 -19.45 8.30
C VAL A 180 7.60 -20.81 8.53
N ALA A 181 7.45 -21.20 9.78
CA ALA A 181 6.66 -22.34 10.19
C ALA A 181 5.63 -21.91 11.22
N TYR A 182 4.47 -22.53 11.23
CA TYR A 182 3.49 -22.30 12.29
C TYR A 182 2.93 -23.64 12.77
N ARG A 183 2.54 -23.67 14.04
CA ARG A 183 1.77 -24.75 14.64
C ARG A 183 0.67 -24.19 15.51
N VAL A 184 -0.38 -24.97 15.65
CA VAL A 184 -1.52 -24.63 16.50
C VAL A 184 -1.60 -25.64 17.62
N GLU A 185 -1.61 -25.16 18.83
CA GLU A 185 -1.70 -25.92 20.06
C GLU A 185 -3.01 -25.60 20.76
N SER A 186 -3.48 -26.49 21.64
CA SER A 186 -4.65 -26.18 22.47
C SER A 186 -4.27 -25.22 23.59
N ALA A 187 -5.05 -24.14 23.74
CA ALA A 187 -4.92 -23.19 24.85
C ALA A 187 -6.06 -23.40 25.86
N ARG A 188 -5.77 -23.07 27.12
CA ARG A 188 -6.77 -23.10 28.20
C ARG A 188 -6.99 -21.68 28.72
N LEU A 189 -8.22 -21.23 28.67
CA LEU A 189 -8.64 -19.97 29.28
C LEU A 189 -9.70 -20.25 30.35
N ALA A 190 -9.31 -20.17 31.62
CA ALA A 190 -10.14 -20.50 32.77
C ALA A 190 -10.77 -21.90 32.67
N GLN A 191 -12.08 -22.01 32.45
CA GLN A 191 -12.79 -23.29 32.31
C GLN A 191 -12.91 -23.76 30.84
N ARG A 192 -12.51 -22.93 29.87
CA ARG A 192 -12.54 -23.28 28.44
C ARG A 192 -11.21 -23.90 28.04
N THR A 193 -11.29 -25.07 27.42
CA THR A 193 -10.14 -25.84 26.91
C THR A 193 -10.13 -25.97 25.39
N ASP A 194 -11.10 -25.33 24.74
CA ASP A 194 -11.37 -25.41 23.30
C ASP A 194 -10.80 -24.18 22.52
N MET A 195 -9.76 -23.55 23.07
CA MET A 195 -9.12 -22.39 22.48
C MET A 195 -7.85 -22.82 21.74
N ASP A 196 -7.48 -22.01 20.73
CA ASP A 196 -6.24 -22.21 19.98
C ASP A 196 -5.11 -21.31 20.52
N ARG A 197 -3.90 -21.85 20.49
CA ARG A 197 -2.62 -21.14 20.67
C ARG A 197 -1.84 -21.22 19.37
N LEU A 198 -1.63 -20.11 18.72
CA LEU A 198 -0.81 -20.02 17.52
C LEU A 198 0.65 -19.78 17.90
N VAL A 199 1.52 -20.65 17.45
CA VAL A 199 2.97 -20.52 17.57
C VAL A 199 3.53 -20.36 16.16
N LEU A 200 4.18 -19.23 15.90
CA LEU A 200 4.80 -18.88 14.62
C LEU A 200 6.32 -18.81 14.81
N GLU A 201 7.06 -19.61 14.06
CA GLU A 201 8.53 -19.60 14.04
C GLU A 201 9.00 -18.92 12.76
N LEU A 202 9.85 -17.91 12.91
CA LEU A 202 10.29 -17.02 11.83
C LEU A 202 11.81 -16.94 11.80
N GLU A 203 12.39 -17.08 10.60
CA GLU A 203 13.80 -16.86 10.34
C GLU A 203 13.97 -15.84 9.20
N THR A 204 14.71 -14.76 9.46
CA THR A 204 15.01 -13.69 8.51
C THR A 204 16.47 -13.78 8.03
N ASN A 205 16.80 -13.03 6.99
CA ASN A 205 18.20 -12.84 6.55
C ASN A 205 18.92 -11.73 7.34
N GLY A 206 18.24 -11.08 8.31
CA GLY A 206 18.75 -9.97 9.10
C GLY A 206 18.46 -8.59 8.54
N ALA A 207 17.98 -8.48 7.29
CA ALA A 207 17.59 -7.18 6.73
C ALA A 207 16.37 -6.56 7.44
N VAL A 208 15.49 -7.40 7.97
CA VAL A 208 14.32 -7.00 8.77
C VAL A 208 14.33 -7.78 10.08
N ALA A 209 14.05 -7.11 11.18
CA ALA A 209 13.87 -7.79 12.46
C ALA A 209 12.61 -8.67 12.44
N PRO A 210 12.62 -9.84 13.09
CA PRO A 210 11.51 -10.78 13.02
C PRO A 210 10.18 -10.20 13.54
N ASP A 211 10.22 -9.41 14.63
CA ASP A 211 9.06 -8.73 15.21
C ASP A 211 8.46 -7.67 14.26
N ASP A 212 9.32 -6.88 13.60
CA ASP A 212 8.91 -5.92 12.60
C ASP A 212 8.30 -6.59 11.36
N ALA A 213 8.85 -7.73 10.94
CA ALA A 213 8.31 -8.51 9.83
C ALA A 213 6.88 -8.99 10.12
N VAL A 214 6.62 -9.50 11.33
CA VAL A 214 5.27 -9.93 11.75
C VAL A 214 4.31 -8.74 11.81
N ARG A 215 4.76 -7.59 12.34
CA ARG A 215 3.96 -6.36 12.42
C ARG A 215 3.59 -5.85 11.02
N GLN A 216 4.56 -5.83 10.09
CA GLN A 216 4.32 -5.47 8.69
C GLN A 216 3.34 -6.43 8.01
N ALA A 217 3.50 -7.74 8.21
CA ALA A 217 2.60 -8.74 7.65
C ALA A 217 1.16 -8.58 8.17
N ALA A 218 0.99 -8.32 9.46
CA ALA A 218 -0.32 -8.06 10.06
C ALA A 218 -0.95 -6.78 9.49
N GLY A 219 -0.17 -5.70 9.32
CA GLY A 219 -0.63 -4.46 8.70
C GLY A 219 -1.06 -4.64 7.24
N ILE A 220 -0.31 -5.44 6.48
CA ILE A 220 -0.70 -5.79 5.09
C ILE A 220 -2.03 -6.54 5.08
N LEU A 221 -2.21 -7.55 5.95
CA LEU A 221 -3.48 -8.27 6.05
C LEU A 221 -4.63 -7.36 6.44
N GLN A 222 -4.44 -6.48 7.40
CA GLN A 222 -5.45 -5.51 7.82
C GLN A 222 -5.85 -4.60 6.66
N SER A 223 -4.90 -4.06 5.91
CA SER A 223 -5.19 -3.20 4.76
C SER A 223 -5.93 -3.93 3.64
N GLN A 224 -5.64 -5.22 3.41
CA GLN A 224 -6.34 -6.03 2.41
C GLN A 224 -7.75 -6.42 2.84
N LEU A 225 -8.03 -6.46 4.15
CA LEU A 225 -9.35 -6.75 4.69
C LEU A 225 -10.23 -5.50 4.84
N ALA A 226 -9.64 -4.30 4.89
CA ALA A 226 -10.36 -3.05 5.05
C ALA A 226 -11.51 -2.86 4.06
N PRO A 227 -11.35 -3.09 2.72
CA PRO A 227 -12.45 -2.94 1.77
C PRO A 227 -13.65 -3.86 2.05
N PHE A 228 -13.45 -5.01 2.70
CA PHE A 228 -14.53 -5.92 3.08
C PHE A 228 -15.30 -5.45 4.31
N VAL A 229 -14.65 -4.71 5.21
CA VAL A 229 -15.29 -4.10 6.39
C VAL A 229 -16.15 -2.92 5.94
N ASP A 230 -15.64 -2.09 5.01
CA ASP A 230 -16.27 -0.87 4.52
C ASP A 230 -17.39 -1.13 3.49
N LEU A 231 -17.62 -2.39 3.08
CA LEU A 231 -18.71 -2.76 2.16
C LEU A 231 -20.11 -2.26 2.59
N LYS A 232 -20.35 -2.10 3.91
CA LYS A 232 -21.59 -1.54 4.43
C LYS A 232 -21.62 -0.02 4.45
N GLU A 233 -20.47 0.62 4.55
CA GLU A 233 -20.36 2.09 4.52
C GLU A 233 -20.47 2.59 3.09
N THR A 234 -19.82 1.98 2.10
CA THR A 234 -20.01 2.34 0.68
C THR A 234 -21.46 2.13 0.22
N ALA A 235 -22.17 1.13 0.72
CA ALA A 235 -23.60 0.98 0.42
C ALA A 235 -24.49 1.94 1.24
N ARG A 236 -24.01 2.48 2.36
CA ARG A 236 -24.66 3.53 3.13
C ARG A 236 -24.26 4.91 2.63
N ASP A 237 -23.01 5.14 2.27
CA ASP A 237 -22.54 6.44 1.72
C ASP A 237 -23.14 6.74 0.35
N THR A 238 -23.42 5.73 -0.50
CA THR A 238 -24.24 5.93 -1.71
C THR A 238 -25.71 6.22 -1.39
N ARG A 239 -26.19 5.90 -0.16
CA ARG A 239 -27.53 6.28 0.30
C ARG A 239 -27.56 7.50 1.25
N ILE A 240 -26.42 7.88 1.84
CA ILE A 240 -26.30 8.99 2.80
C ILE A 240 -25.73 10.25 2.14
N GLN A 241 -25.12 10.17 0.95
CA GLN A 241 -24.84 11.36 0.13
C GLN A 241 -26.10 11.97 -0.53
N THR A 242 -27.27 11.36 -0.30
CA THR A 242 -28.57 11.99 -0.58
C THR A 242 -29.31 12.48 0.68
N GLY A 243 -28.66 12.51 1.84
CA GLY A 243 -29.32 12.94 3.07
C GLY A 243 -28.39 13.61 4.07
N GLY A 244 -28.09 14.95 3.91
CA GLY A 244 -27.73 15.72 5.09
C GLY A 244 -26.54 16.66 5.08
N ALA A 245 -26.01 17.09 3.94
CA ALA A 245 -25.38 18.41 3.87
C ALA A 245 -26.13 19.17 2.79
N VAL A 246 -27.01 20.08 3.19
CA VAL A 246 -27.64 21.02 2.26
C VAL A 246 -26.51 21.78 1.60
N ASP A 247 -26.40 21.67 0.27
CA ASP A 247 -25.39 22.37 -0.51
C ASP A 247 -25.40 23.86 -0.08
N PRO A 248 -24.28 24.45 0.35
CA PRO A 248 -24.22 25.84 0.78
C PRO A 248 -24.80 26.79 -0.25
N VAL A 249 -24.82 26.42 -1.52
CA VAL A 249 -25.43 27.19 -2.62
C VAL A 249 -26.96 27.25 -2.47
N LEU A 250 -27.61 26.21 -1.97
CA LEU A 250 -29.07 26.18 -1.79
C LEU A 250 -29.54 27.08 -0.65
N LEU A 251 -28.70 27.40 0.32
CA LEU A 251 -28.98 28.31 1.44
C LEU A 251 -28.84 29.78 1.08
N ARG A 252 -28.25 30.09 -0.08
CA ARG A 252 -28.08 31.48 -0.54
C ARG A 252 -29.42 32.09 -0.93
N PRO A 253 -29.59 33.41 -0.69
CA PRO A 253 -30.79 34.14 -1.12
C PRO A 253 -30.85 34.20 -2.65
N VAL A 254 -32.08 34.21 -3.17
CA VAL A 254 -32.35 34.31 -4.64
C VAL A 254 -31.77 35.58 -5.25
N ASP A 255 -31.52 36.63 -4.46
CA ASP A 255 -30.90 37.87 -4.90
C ASP A 255 -29.45 37.73 -5.36
N GLU A 256 -28.74 36.66 -4.92
CA GLU A 256 -27.38 36.34 -5.36
C GLU A 256 -27.33 35.69 -6.75
N LEU A 257 -28.46 35.18 -7.23
CA LEU A 257 -28.60 34.75 -8.60
C LEU A 257 -28.76 36.02 -9.44
N GLU A 258 -27.80 36.41 -10.26
CA GLU A 258 -27.80 37.62 -11.12
C GLU A 258 -29.05 37.73 -12.04
N LEU A 259 -30.24 37.67 -11.42
CA LEU A 259 -31.54 37.76 -12.06
C LEU A 259 -31.94 39.22 -12.25
N THR A 260 -32.78 39.50 -13.26
CA THR A 260 -33.37 40.84 -13.38
C THR A 260 -34.20 41.18 -12.14
N VAL A 261 -34.20 42.46 -11.74
CA VAL A 261 -34.96 42.99 -10.59
C VAL A 261 -36.44 42.58 -10.64
N ARG A 262 -36.99 42.47 -11.83
CA ARG A 262 -38.38 42.03 -12.05
C ARG A 262 -38.56 40.54 -11.72
N SER A 263 -37.64 39.67 -12.14
CA SER A 263 -37.67 38.23 -11.86
C SER A 263 -37.50 37.97 -10.37
N ALA A 264 -36.55 38.66 -9.72
CA ALA A 264 -36.32 38.52 -8.26
C ALA A 264 -37.54 38.96 -7.43
N ASN A 265 -38.17 40.10 -7.78
CA ASN A 265 -39.38 40.58 -7.08
C ASN A 265 -40.58 39.64 -7.28
N CYS A 266 -40.75 39.02 -8.44
CA CYS A 266 -41.80 38.01 -8.65
C CYS A 266 -41.60 36.75 -7.79
N LEU A 267 -40.37 36.29 -7.62
CA LEU A 267 -40.05 35.14 -6.79
C LEU A 267 -40.29 35.44 -5.29
N LYS A 268 -39.92 36.62 -4.82
CA LYS A 268 -40.18 37.08 -3.44
C LYS A 268 -41.66 37.21 -3.13
N ALA A 269 -42.47 37.66 -4.10
CA ALA A 269 -43.92 37.76 -3.95
C ALA A 269 -44.60 36.37 -3.75
N GLU A 270 -43.97 35.31 -4.17
CA GLU A 270 -44.40 33.92 -3.97
C GLU A 270 -43.68 33.20 -2.78
N ASN A 271 -43.08 33.98 -1.88
CA ASN A 271 -42.35 33.49 -0.71
C ASN A 271 -41.16 32.56 -1.07
N ILE A 272 -40.53 32.77 -2.22
CA ILE A 272 -39.32 32.06 -2.66
C ILE A 272 -38.11 32.94 -2.33
N TYR A 273 -37.48 32.74 -1.20
CA TYR A 273 -36.37 33.55 -0.70
C TYR A 273 -34.99 32.92 -0.94
N HIS A 274 -34.92 31.60 -0.97
CA HIS A 274 -33.65 30.85 -1.11
C HIS A 274 -33.63 30.06 -2.42
N ILE A 275 -32.39 29.78 -2.90
CA ILE A 275 -32.18 28.97 -4.11
C ILE A 275 -32.81 27.58 -3.94
N GLY A 276 -32.77 27.01 -2.73
CA GLY A 276 -33.38 25.71 -2.42
C GLY A 276 -34.93 25.72 -2.57
N ASP A 277 -35.61 26.83 -2.29
CA ASP A 277 -37.04 26.95 -2.50
C ASP A 277 -37.36 26.99 -4.00
N LEU A 278 -36.51 27.69 -4.77
CA LEU A 278 -36.67 27.86 -6.21
C LEU A 278 -36.47 26.53 -6.95
N VAL A 279 -35.45 25.75 -6.60
CA VAL A 279 -35.11 24.48 -7.25
C VAL A 279 -36.20 23.43 -7.07
N GLN A 280 -36.97 23.46 -5.98
CA GLN A 280 -38.09 22.55 -5.75
C GLN A 280 -39.33 22.88 -6.59
N ARG A 281 -39.49 24.11 -7.12
CA ARG A 281 -40.61 24.49 -7.96
C ARG A 281 -40.46 23.91 -9.36
N THR A 282 -41.60 23.49 -9.91
CA THR A 282 -41.66 23.03 -11.29
C THR A 282 -41.87 24.22 -12.24
N GLU A 283 -41.48 24.05 -13.51
CA GLU A 283 -41.71 25.09 -14.56
C GLU A 283 -43.17 25.50 -14.68
N VAL A 284 -44.08 24.53 -14.52
CA VAL A 284 -45.51 24.74 -14.62
C VAL A 284 -46.03 25.58 -13.46
N GLU A 285 -45.51 25.43 -12.27
CA GLU A 285 -45.82 26.22 -11.09
C GLU A 285 -45.33 27.65 -11.24
N LEU A 286 -44.08 27.84 -11.69
CA LEU A 286 -43.51 29.16 -11.92
C LEU A 286 -44.22 29.93 -13.03
N LEU A 287 -44.73 29.26 -14.07
CA LEU A 287 -45.53 29.90 -15.12
C LEU A 287 -46.94 30.33 -14.67
N ARG A 288 -47.44 29.75 -13.56
CA ARG A 288 -48.74 30.18 -12.97
C ARG A 288 -48.60 31.42 -12.09
N THR A 289 -47.39 31.79 -11.72
CA THR A 289 -47.12 32.99 -10.93
C THR A 289 -47.46 34.26 -11.73
N PRO A 290 -48.25 35.15 -11.18
CA PRO A 290 -48.58 36.38 -11.84
C PRO A 290 -47.32 37.23 -12.08
N ASN A 291 -47.20 37.80 -13.29
CA ASN A 291 -46.08 38.62 -13.75
C ASN A 291 -44.75 37.91 -14.07
N LEU A 292 -44.64 36.56 -13.96
CA LEU A 292 -43.48 35.81 -14.41
C LEU A 292 -43.71 35.32 -15.85
N GLY A 293 -42.98 35.90 -16.81
CA GLY A 293 -43.10 35.54 -18.22
C GLY A 293 -42.13 34.43 -18.67
N LYS A 294 -42.37 33.88 -19.88
CA LYS A 294 -41.48 32.84 -20.45
C LYS A 294 -40.01 33.28 -20.55
N LYS A 295 -39.76 34.58 -20.80
CA LYS A 295 -38.38 35.12 -20.86
C LYS A 295 -37.69 35.06 -19.50
N SER A 296 -38.39 35.45 -18.42
CA SER A 296 -37.85 35.32 -17.04
C SER A 296 -37.65 33.89 -16.61
N LEU A 297 -38.48 32.94 -17.06
CA LEU A 297 -38.26 31.51 -16.78
C LEU A 297 -36.99 30.97 -17.48
N THR A 298 -36.74 31.40 -18.72
CA THR A 298 -35.50 30.99 -19.43
C THR A 298 -34.27 31.54 -18.72
N GLU A 299 -34.29 32.82 -18.31
CA GLU A 299 -33.26 33.47 -17.53
C GLU A 299 -32.95 32.69 -16.22
N ILE A 300 -33.99 32.33 -15.45
CA ILE A 300 -33.86 31.53 -14.21
C ILE A 300 -33.25 30.18 -14.51
N LYS A 301 -33.65 29.50 -15.57
CA LYS A 301 -33.08 28.19 -15.96
C LYS A 301 -31.61 28.29 -16.34
N ASP A 302 -31.24 29.26 -17.13
CA ASP A 302 -29.86 29.45 -17.59
C ASP A 302 -28.94 29.77 -16.40
N THR A 303 -29.42 30.60 -15.48
CA THR A 303 -28.68 30.93 -14.26
C THR A 303 -28.54 29.72 -13.31
N LEU A 304 -29.63 28.95 -13.10
CA LEU A 304 -29.55 27.73 -12.31
C LEU A 304 -28.62 26.68 -12.95
N ALA A 305 -28.67 26.56 -14.28
CA ALA A 305 -27.78 25.60 -14.99
C ALA A 305 -26.31 26.00 -14.88
N SER A 306 -25.97 27.31 -14.82
CA SER A 306 -24.60 27.78 -14.58
C SER A 306 -24.06 27.36 -13.19
N HIS A 307 -24.97 27.17 -12.23
CA HIS A 307 -24.66 26.65 -10.89
C HIS A 307 -24.83 25.12 -10.75
N GLY A 308 -25.08 24.40 -11.86
CA GLY A 308 -25.30 22.96 -11.87
C GLY A 308 -26.65 22.51 -11.28
N LEU A 309 -27.61 23.42 -11.12
CA LEU A 309 -28.94 23.19 -10.56
C LEU A 309 -30.03 23.16 -11.63
N SER A 310 -31.15 22.49 -11.34
CA SER A 310 -32.30 22.42 -12.24
C SER A 310 -33.63 22.57 -11.48
N LEU A 311 -34.65 23.07 -12.15
CA LEU A 311 -35.99 23.15 -11.58
C LEU A 311 -36.63 21.77 -11.43
N GLY A 312 -37.43 21.58 -10.39
CA GLY A 312 -38.14 20.32 -10.09
C GLY A 312 -37.29 19.29 -9.33
N MET A 313 -36.13 19.66 -8.75
CA MET A 313 -35.34 18.79 -7.87
C MET A 313 -36.08 18.59 -6.55
N ARG A 314 -36.13 17.35 -6.05
CA ARG A 314 -36.69 17.03 -4.72
C ARG A 314 -35.59 17.06 -3.68
N LEU A 315 -35.68 17.92 -2.69
CA LEU A 315 -34.81 18.03 -1.53
C LEU A 315 -35.51 17.38 -0.34
N GLU A 316 -34.98 16.27 0.19
CA GLU A 316 -35.65 15.49 1.23
C GLU A 316 -35.67 16.15 2.63
N ASN A 317 -34.84 17.17 2.87
CA ASN A 317 -34.75 17.86 4.17
C ASN A 317 -34.75 19.41 3.98
N TRP A 318 -35.69 19.94 3.22
CA TRP A 318 -35.82 21.35 3.04
C TRP A 318 -37.16 21.87 3.63
N PRO A 319 -37.18 23.01 4.35
CA PRO A 319 -36.06 23.86 4.79
C PRO A 319 -35.29 23.22 5.96
N PRO A 320 -33.96 23.45 6.05
CA PRO A 320 -33.16 22.92 7.17
C PRO A 320 -33.55 23.59 8.49
N PRO A 321 -33.42 22.87 9.63
CA PRO A 321 -33.69 23.44 10.95
C PRO A 321 -32.73 24.63 11.20
N GLY A 322 -33.24 25.82 11.23
CA GLY A 322 -32.51 27.12 11.35
C GLY A 322 -32.90 28.18 10.32
N LEU A 323 -33.59 27.80 9.26
CA LEU A 323 -34.15 28.75 8.30
C LEU A 323 -35.62 29.10 8.60
N GLN A 324 -36.29 28.35 9.49
CA GLN A 324 -37.67 28.59 9.88
C GLN A 324 -37.87 29.79 10.80
N ASP A 325 -36.81 30.25 11.49
CA ASP A 325 -36.90 31.36 12.46
C ASP A 325 -36.59 32.75 11.88
N ALA A 326 -36.38 32.88 10.56
CA ALA A 326 -36.01 34.16 9.94
C ALA A 326 -37.15 34.82 9.16
N SER A 327 -38.39 34.32 9.28
CA SER A 327 -39.57 34.80 8.54
C SER A 327 -40.74 35.32 9.42
N GLU A 328 -40.44 35.79 10.64
CA GLU A 328 -41.35 36.63 11.43
C GLU A 328 -40.93 38.10 11.44
#